data_ef55f407efd06b43f1be808dda39bb3f
#
_entry.id   ef55f407efd06b43f1be808dda39bb3f
#
_cell.length_a   1.000
_cell.length_b   1.000
_cell.length_c   1.000
_cell.angle_alpha   90.00
_cell.angle_beta   90.00
_cell.angle_gamma   90.00
#
_symmetry.space_group_name_H-M   'P 1'
#
loop_
_entity.id
_entity.type
_entity.pdbx_description
1 polymer ?
#
loop_
_entity_poly.entity_id
_entity_poly.type
_entity_poly.pdbx_seq_one_letter_code
_entity_poly.pdbx_strand_id
1 'polypeptide(L)'
;MLLRSKGSLLIAGALLLSMASSAQEVKFTEYDLDNGLHVILHQDHTAPVVAVSVMYHVGSKNETPGLTGFAHFFEHLLFEGSENIKRGEFMKIVSAGGGQNNANTTQDRTFYYEVFPSNQLKLGLWLESERMMHPVINQIGVNTQREVVKEEKRMRVDNRPYGHLMEDVFKNLFTKHPYHWQTIGSMDDINRAKLSEFQDFFKKFYTPGNAVLSISGDLNIDSTKALISSYFGPIANGPKVVQPSIKEDPITHQIIDTAYDANIQVPALLTAYRTPAENSKDAVALQMISSILSGGASSRLYKELVDDKKTALEVASFNYALEDYGAYLVLAIPNGATPLDSLLQAFDTNIKELQTNLISEKDYQKILNQAEMDLSTRAIPV
;
A
#
# COMPACT_ATOMS: atom_id res chain seq x y z
N MET A 1 -38.46 51.72 -19.81
CA MET A 1 -38.73 50.36 -19.36
C MET A 1 -38.06 49.35 -20.29
N LEU A 2 -36.69 49.37 -20.40
CA LEU A 2 -35.94 48.48 -21.32
C LEU A 2 -34.45 48.35 -20.89
N LEU A 3 -34.21 47.99 -19.61
CA LEU A 3 -32.85 47.80 -19.08
C LEU A 3 -32.69 46.59 -18.13
N ARG A 4 -33.63 45.64 -18.15
CA ARG A 4 -33.59 44.45 -17.25
C ARG A 4 -33.31 43.08 -17.95
N SER A 5 -33.15 43.01 -19.27
CA SER A 5 -33.04 41.71 -19.94
C SER A 5 -31.62 41.28 -20.31
N LYS A 6 -30.61 42.16 -20.25
CA LYS A 6 -29.24 41.79 -20.61
C LYS A 6 -28.41 41.16 -19.49
N GLY A 7 -28.78 41.39 -18.22
CA GLY A 7 -28.08 40.76 -17.09
C GLY A 7 -28.38 39.28 -16.91
N SER A 8 -29.62 38.86 -17.19
CA SER A 8 -30.08 37.49 -17.03
C SER A 8 -29.50 36.50 -18.05
N LEU A 9 -29.18 37.00 -19.27
CA LEU A 9 -28.55 36.13 -20.29
C LEU A 9 -27.06 35.89 -20.02
N LEU A 10 -26.37 36.84 -19.42
CA LEU A 10 -24.96 36.70 -19.05
C LEU A 10 -24.76 35.71 -17.85
N ILE A 11 -25.69 35.72 -16.90
CA ILE A 11 -25.67 34.78 -15.77
C ILE A 11 -26.02 33.35 -16.21
N ALA A 12 -26.97 33.19 -17.15
CA ALA A 12 -27.30 31.87 -17.74
C ALA A 12 -26.16 31.29 -18.57
N GLY A 13 -25.41 32.15 -19.30
CA GLY A 13 -24.22 31.75 -20.05
C GLY A 13 -23.04 31.34 -19.17
N ALA A 14 -22.86 31.99 -18.03
CA ALA A 14 -21.79 31.66 -17.05
C ALA A 14 -22.11 30.36 -16.29
N LEU A 15 -23.38 30.04 -16.04
CA LEU A 15 -23.81 28.78 -15.42
C LEU A 15 -23.73 27.58 -16.36
N LEU A 16 -23.82 27.78 -17.67
CA LEU A 16 -23.66 26.71 -18.67
C LEU A 16 -22.17 26.39 -18.98
N LEU A 17 -21.26 27.30 -18.71
CA LEU A 17 -19.81 27.08 -18.86
C LEU A 17 -19.18 26.33 -17.66
N SER A 18 -19.86 26.25 -16.53
CA SER A 18 -19.37 25.56 -15.34
C SER A 18 -19.68 24.03 -15.32
N MET A 19 -20.40 23.51 -16.32
CA MET A 19 -20.76 22.06 -16.38
C MET A 19 -19.86 21.21 -17.29
N ALA A 20 -18.83 21.78 -17.90
CA ALA A 20 -17.82 20.99 -18.61
C ALA A 20 -16.63 20.66 -17.70
N SER A 21 -16.90 19.99 -16.57
CA SER A 21 -15.87 19.28 -15.85
C SER A 21 -15.52 18.04 -16.65
N SER A 22 -14.54 18.13 -17.52
CA SER A 22 -13.96 16.95 -18.17
C SER A 22 -13.26 16.14 -17.08
N ALA A 23 -13.75 14.97 -16.79
CA ALA A 23 -12.97 14.02 -16.00
C ALA A 23 -11.60 13.85 -16.69
N GLN A 24 -10.52 14.03 -15.95
CA GLN A 24 -9.18 13.82 -16.49
C GLN A 24 -9.02 12.34 -16.80
N GLU A 25 -8.99 11.99 -18.09
CA GLU A 25 -8.73 10.63 -18.55
C GLU A 25 -7.21 10.41 -18.57
N VAL A 26 -6.71 9.50 -17.75
CA VAL A 26 -5.31 9.07 -17.80
C VAL A 26 -5.15 8.11 -18.97
N LYS A 27 -4.46 8.56 -20.04
CA LYS A 27 -4.17 7.74 -21.22
C LYS A 27 -2.87 6.97 -20.99
N PHE A 28 -2.93 5.67 -21.12
CA PHE A 28 -1.75 4.80 -21.02
C PHE A 28 -1.71 3.79 -22.16
N THR A 29 -0.54 3.22 -22.38
CA THR A 29 -0.31 2.10 -23.29
C THR A 29 0.14 0.90 -22.47
N GLU A 30 -0.49 -0.25 -22.69
CA GLU A 30 -0.06 -1.48 -22.03
C GLU A 30 0.21 -2.59 -23.06
N TYR A 31 1.15 -3.48 -22.75
CA TYR A 31 1.52 -4.63 -23.56
C TYR A 31 2.38 -5.61 -22.76
N ASP A 32 2.49 -6.85 -23.27
CA ASP A 32 3.34 -7.87 -22.69
C ASP A 32 4.60 -8.09 -23.54
N LEU A 33 5.75 -8.33 -22.89
CA LEU A 33 6.93 -8.88 -23.55
C LEU A 33 6.81 -10.41 -23.70
N ASP A 34 7.57 -10.99 -24.62
CA ASP A 34 7.58 -12.46 -24.87
C ASP A 34 7.95 -13.27 -23.61
N ASN A 35 8.69 -12.69 -22.68
CA ASN A 35 9.05 -13.31 -21.40
C ASN A 35 7.99 -13.14 -20.31
N GLY A 36 6.82 -12.57 -20.65
CA GLY A 36 5.68 -12.43 -19.76
C GLY A 36 5.70 -11.17 -18.87
N LEU A 37 6.69 -10.27 -19.02
CA LEU A 37 6.69 -9.00 -18.31
C LEU A 37 5.57 -8.10 -18.84
N HIS A 38 4.63 -7.72 -17.97
CA HIS A 38 3.59 -6.76 -18.29
C HIS A 38 4.13 -5.33 -18.20
N VAL A 39 3.87 -4.49 -19.21
CA VAL A 39 4.40 -3.13 -19.30
C VAL A 39 3.26 -2.13 -19.41
N ILE A 40 3.34 -1.07 -18.60
CA ILE A 40 2.41 0.07 -18.61
C ILE A 40 3.21 1.36 -18.84
N LEU A 41 2.84 2.14 -19.87
CA LEU A 41 3.49 3.41 -20.21
C LEU A 41 2.47 4.54 -20.16
N HIS A 42 2.76 5.56 -19.39
CA HIS A 42 2.01 6.82 -19.36
C HIS A 42 2.91 7.98 -19.76
N GLN A 43 2.61 8.62 -20.92
CA GLN A 43 3.36 9.77 -21.42
C GLN A 43 2.75 11.06 -20.88
N ASP A 44 3.57 11.83 -20.18
CA ASP A 44 3.21 13.17 -19.69
C ASP A 44 4.43 14.11 -19.77
N HIS A 45 4.33 15.16 -20.57
CA HIS A 45 5.39 16.14 -20.79
C HIS A 45 5.26 17.39 -19.90
N THR A 46 4.43 17.39 -18.89
CA THR A 46 4.18 18.54 -18.01
C THR A 46 5.38 18.88 -17.12
N ALA A 47 6.20 17.87 -16.78
CA ALA A 47 7.44 18.04 -16.04
C ALA A 47 8.56 17.18 -16.67
N PRO A 48 9.83 17.63 -16.66
CA PRO A 48 10.96 16.91 -17.27
C PRO A 48 11.47 15.79 -16.34
N VAL A 49 10.58 14.95 -15.84
CA VAL A 49 10.87 13.83 -14.96
C VAL A 49 10.23 12.54 -15.48
N VAL A 50 10.79 11.41 -15.08
CA VAL A 50 10.27 10.09 -15.37
C VAL A 50 10.36 9.21 -14.13
N ALA A 51 9.27 8.51 -13.82
CA ALA A 51 9.24 7.47 -12.82
C ALA A 51 9.32 6.09 -13.51
N VAL A 52 10.23 5.26 -13.05
CA VAL A 52 10.37 3.86 -13.47
C VAL A 52 10.07 3.00 -12.26
N SER A 53 9.17 2.05 -12.37
CA SER A 53 8.82 1.18 -11.26
C SER A 53 8.57 -0.26 -11.68
N VAL A 54 8.97 -1.19 -10.82
CA VAL A 54 8.69 -2.62 -10.96
C VAL A 54 7.92 -3.11 -9.74
N MET A 55 6.76 -3.69 -9.99
CA MET A 55 5.95 -4.35 -8.98
C MET A 55 6.00 -5.86 -9.20
N TYR A 56 6.52 -6.59 -8.21
CA TYR A 56 6.45 -8.05 -8.19
C TYR A 56 5.23 -8.49 -7.40
N HIS A 57 4.43 -9.41 -7.98
CA HIS A 57 3.26 -10.00 -7.30
C HIS A 57 3.72 -11.06 -6.31
N VAL A 58 4.49 -10.62 -5.33
CA VAL A 58 5.01 -11.39 -4.22
C VAL A 58 5.10 -10.54 -2.97
N GLY A 59 4.46 -10.99 -1.92
CA GLY A 59 4.47 -10.36 -0.59
C GLY A 59 4.51 -11.43 0.49
N SER A 60 4.23 -11.04 1.73
CA SER A 60 4.30 -12.00 2.84
C SER A 60 3.28 -13.15 2.73
N LYS A 61 2.21 -13.02 1.95
CA LYS A 61 1.27 -14.13 1.70
C LYS A 61 1.87 -15.30 0.93
N ASN A 62 2.96 -15.06 0.19
CA ASN A 62 3.65 -16.09 -0.61
C ASN A 62 4.70 -16.87 0.20
N GLU A 63 4.91 -16.48 1.44
CA GLU A 63 5.83 -17.12 2.37
C GLU A 63 5.22 -18.41 2.96
N THR A 64 6.03 -19.16 3.66
CA THR A 64 5.60 -20.39 4.35
C THR A 64 5.91 -20.30 5.83
N PRO A 65 5.13 -20.96 6.70
CA PRO A 65 5.46 -21.04 8.12
C PRO A 65 6.91 -21.50 8.34
N GLY A 66 7.65 -20.75 9.13
CA GLY A 66 9.05 -21.01 9.38
C GLY A 66 10.02 -20.30 8.41
N LEU A 67 9.53 -19.60 7.41
CA LEU A 67 10.29 -18.77 6.47
C LEU A 67 9.55 -17.43 6.24
N THR A 68 9.14 -16.78 7.32
CA THR A 68 8.42 -15.50 7.26
C THR A 68 9.39 -14.32 7.22
N GLY A 69 8.96 -13.21 6.57
CA GLY A 69 9.78 -12.01 6.38
C GLY A 69 10.64 -12.01 5.11
N PHE A 70 10.53 -13.02 4.25
CA PHE A 70 11.37 -13.15 3.06
C PHE A 70 11.08 -12.09 2.01
N ALA A 71 9.82 -11.78 1.75
CA ALA A 71 9.46 -10.75 0.77
C ALA A 71 10.03 -9.38 1.18
N HIS A 72 9.87 -9.00 2.44
CA HIS A 72 10.47 -7.77 2.97
C HIS A 72 12.00 -7.82 3.01
N PHE A 73 12.57 -8.97 3.31
CA PHE A 73 14.02 -9.14 3.24
C PHE A 73 14.56 -8.91 1.82
N PHE A 74 13.83 -9.35 0.78
CA PHE A 74 14.18 -9.09 -0.61
C PHE A 74 14.02 -7.64 -1.01
N GLU A 75 13.09 -6.89 -0.40
CA GLU A 75 13.04 -5.43 -0.55
C GLU A 75 14.42 -4.81 -0.26
N HIS A 76 15.07 -5.23 0.81
CA HIS A 76 16.41 -4.77 1.18
C HIS A 76 17.52 -5.42 0.33
N LEU A 77 17.47 -6.72 0.16
CA LEU A 77 18.55 -7.50 -0.45
C LEU A 77 18.81 -7.11 -1.91
N LEU A 78 17.77 -6.72 -2.64
CA LEU A 78 17.89 -6.31 -4.03
C LEU A 78 18.49 -4.90 -4.23
N PHE A 79 18.86 -4.21 -3.16
CA PHE A 79 19.71 -3.01 -3.19
C PHE A 79 21.19 -3.30 -2.89
N GLU A 80 21.54 -4.53 -2.52
CA GLU A 80 22.94 -4.91 -2.20
C GLU A 80 23.87 -4.86 -3.42
N GLY A 81 23.32 -4.95 -4.63
CA GLY A 81 24.05 -4.86 -5.88
C GLY A 81 23.74 -5.99 -6.85
N SER A 82 24.34 -5.92 -8.02
CA SER A 82 24.23 -6.92 -9.08
C SER A 82 25.61 -7.34 -9.58
N GLU A 83 25.67 -8.19 -10.61
CA GLU A 83 26.94 -8.54 -11.27
C GLU A 83 27.67 -7.31 -11.82
N ASN A 84 26.92 -6.26 -12.22
CA ASN A 84 27.44 -5.03 -12.81
C ASN A 84 27.42 -3.82 -11.87
N ILE A 85 26.77 -3.93 -10.71
CA ILE A 85 26.67 -2.87 -9.69
C ILE A 85 27.29 -3.39 -8.40
N LYS A 86 28.41 -2.80 -7.98
CA LYS A 86 29.06 -3.19 -6.73
C LYS A 86 28.17 -2.91 -5.53
N ARG A 87 28.34 -3.73 -4.52
CA ARG A 87 27.64 -3.55 -3.23
C ARG A 87 27.78 -2.14 -2.69
N GLY A 88 26.64 -1.53 -2.33
CA GLY A 88 26.56 -0.16 -1.79
C GLY A 88 26.71 0.96 -2.83
N GLU A 89 26.77 0.63 -4.12
CA GLU A 89 26.84 1.62 -5.20
C GLU A 89 25.47 1.99 -5.78
N PHE A 90 24.45 1.16 -5.62
CA PHE A 90 23.12 1.40 -6.20
C PHE A 90 22.60 2.82 -5.88
N MET A 91 22.52 3.17 -4.60
CA MET A 91 22.04 4.47 -4.14
C MET A 91 22.92 5.64 -4.62
N LYS A 92 24.23 5.42 -4.76
CA LYS A 92 25.16 6.43 -5.30
C LYS A 92 24.92 6.69 -6.78
N ILE A 93 24.63 5.64 -7.55
CA ILE A 93 24.31 5.73 -8.98
C ILE A 93 23.00 6.50 -9.15
N VAL A 94 21.97 6.19 -8.38
CA VAL A 94 20.69 6.91 -8.38
C VAL A 94 20.91 8.39 -8.09
N SER A 95 21.62 8.71 -6.99
CA SER A 95 21.91 10.10 -6.60
C SER A 95 22.76 10.85 -7.62
N ALA A 96 23.76 10.19 -8.22
CA ALA A 96 24.59 10.78 -9.28
C ALA A 96 23.80 11.07 -10.56
N GLY A 97 22.77 10.27 -10.85
CA GLY A 97 21.80 10.53 -11.93
C GLY A 97 20.79 11.63 -11.60
N GLY A 98 20.84 12.26 -10.43
CA GLY A 98 19.87 13.24 -9.96
C GLY A 98 18.52 12.63 -9.58
N GLY A 99 18.48 11.31 -9.34
CA GLY A 99 17.27 10.58 -9.02
C GLY A 99 17.05 10.37 -7.52
N GLN A 100 15.86 9.87 -7.24
CA GLN A 100 15.44 9.37 -5.94
C GLN A 100 14.84 7.98 -6.13
N ASN A 101 14.92 7.13 -5.12
CA ASN A 101 14.35 5.80 -5.15
C ASN A 101 13.74 5.43 -3.80
N ASN A 102 12.82 4.47 -3.83
CA ASN A 102 12.30 3.81 -2.63
C ASN A 102 11.76 2.43 -2.99
N ALA A 103 11.39 1.66 -1.97
CA ALA A 103 10.70 0.39 -2.11
C ALA A 103 9.72 0.19 -0.95
N ASN A 104 8.80 -0.73 -1.11
CA ASN A 104 7.92 -1.18 -0.03
C ASN A 104 7.40 -2.60 -0.30
N THR A 105 7.11 -3.31 0.79
CA THR A 105 6.52 -4.65 0.78
C THR A 105 5.21 -4.63 1.54
N THR A 106 4.19 -5.26 0.95
CA THR A 106 2.92 -5.55 1.59
C THR A 106 2.72 -7.07 1.71
N GLN A 107 1.55 -7.47 2.14
CA GLN A 107 1.17 -8.87 2.14
C GLN A 107 1.10 -9.46 0.72
N ASP A 108 0.80 -8.64 -0.29
CA ASP A 108 0.49 -9.07 -1.65
C ASP A 108 1.58 -8.75 -2.69
N ARG A 109 2.40 -7.74 -2.46
CA ARG A 109 3.37 -7.25 -3.44
C ARG A 109 4.65 -6.72 -2.82
N THR A 110 5.73 -6.73 -3.63
CA THR A 110 6.96 -5.97 -3.40
C THR A 110 7.14 -4.98 -4.55
N PHE A 111 7.38 -3.71 -4.22
CA PHE A 111 7.38 -2.61 -5.18
C PHE A 111 8.66 -1.80 -5.05
N TYR A 112 9.34 -1.58 -6.18
CA TYR A 112 10.54 -0.75 -6.31
C TYR A 112 10.25 0.38 -7.28
N TYR A 113 10.80 1.57 -7.03
CA TYR A 113 10.69 2.66 -7.98
C TYR A 113 11.84 3.65 -7.86
N GLU A 114 12.16 4.27 -8.98
CA GLU A 114 13.04 5.41 -9.09
C GLU A 114 12.33 6.55 -9.82
N VAL A 115 12.63 7.80 -9.42
CA VAL A 115 12.22 9.01 -10.13
C VAL A 115 13.48 9.74 -10.57
N PHE A 116 13.60 9.99 -11.86
CA PHE A 116 14.75 10.63 -12.47
C PHE A 116 14.36 11.85 -13.32
N PRO A 117 15.30 12.79 -13.61
CA PRO A 117 15.18 13.65 -14.77
C PRO A 117 14.97 12.81 -16.03
N SER A 118 14.10 13.24 -16.96
CA SER A 118 13.66 12.44 -18.11
C SER A 118 14.80 11.96 -19.02
N ASN A 119 15.90 12.70 -19.10
CA ASN A 119 17.11 12.30 -19.84
C ASN A 119 17.85 11.10 -19.22
N GLN A 120 17.48 10.66 -18.02
CA GLN A 120 18.03 9.49 -17.32
C GLN A 120 17.12 8.25 -17.39
N LEU A 121 16.09 8.24 -18.23
CA LEU A 121 15.21 7.07 -18.42
C LEU A 121 16.00 5.77 -18.64
N LYS A 122 17.07 5.82 -19.44
CA LYS A 122 17.93 4.66 -19.68
C LYS A 122 18.59 4.12 -18.42
N LEU A 123 18.98 5.02 -17.51
CA LEU A 123 19.57 4.66 -16.22
C LEU A 123 18.56 3.92 -15.34
N GLY A 124 17.32 4.44 -15.22
CA GLY A 124 16.26 3.77 -14.47
C GLY A 124 15.93 2.38 -15.03
N LEU A 125 15.78 2.26 -16.35
CA LEU A 125 15.55 0.96 -17.01
C LEU A 125 16.70 -0.02 -16.79
N TRP A 126 17.95 0.45 -16.85
CA TRP A 126 19.11 -0.39 -16.59
C TRP A 126 19.15 -0.88 -15.15
N LEU A 127 18.92 -0.01 -14.17
CA LEU A 127 18.92 -0.34 -12.75
C LEU A 127 17.87 -1.42 -12.42
N GLU A 128 16.65 -1.28 -12.93
CA GLU A 128 15.59 -2.25 -12.70
C GLU A 128 15.81 -3.57 -13.45
N SER A 129 16.38 -3.52 -14.67
CA SER A 129 16.74 -4.74 -15.40
C SER A 129 17.89 -5.50 -14.71
N GLU A 130 18.89 -4.80 -14.16
CA GLU A 130 19.97 -5.39 -13.35
C GLU A 130 19.44 -6.06 -12.10
N ARG A 131 18.53 -5.39 -11.39
CA ARG A 131 17.85 -5.93 -10.20
C ARG A 131 17.10 -7.23 -10.50
N MET A 132 16.44 -7.31 -11.64
CA MET A 132 15.66 -8.48 -12.05
C MET A 132 16.53 -9.61 -12.58
N MET A 133 17.57 -9.30 -13.36
CA MET A 133 18.35 -10.28 -14.11
C MET A 133 19.59 -10.79 -13.36
N HIS A 134 20.31 -9.91 -12.68
CA HIS A 134 21.66 -10.17 -12.19
C HIS A 134 21.89 -9.87 -10.70
N PRO A 135 20.90 -9.98 -9.79
CA PRO A 135 21.15 -9.65 -8.39
C PRO A 135 22.16 -10.61 -7.76
N VAL A 136 23.04 -10.06 -6.92
CA VAL A 136 24.04 -10.86 -6.20
C VAL A 136 23.49 -11.30 -4.86
N ILE A 137 22.86 -12.48 -4.82
CA ILE A 137 22.33 -13.08 -3.59
C ILE A 137 23.39 -14.02 -3.01
N ASN A 138 24.16 -13.50 -2.04
CA ASN A 138 25.24 -14.21 -1.40
C ASN A 138 25.20 -14.08 0.14
N GLN A 139 26.06 -14.85 0.82
CA GLN A 139 26.07 -14.91 2.27
C GLN A 139 26.42 -13.56 2.94
N ILE A 140 27.24 -12.73 2.27
CA ILE A 140 27.63 -11.40 2.82
C ILE A 140 26.42 -10.47 2.82
N GLY A 141 25.71 -10.36 1.69
CA GLY A 141 24.49 -9.57 1.57
C GLY A 141 23.43 -10.04 2.56
N VAL A 142 23.16 -11.35 2.61
CA VAL A 142 22.18 -11.93 3.55
C VAL A 142 22.56 -11.63 5.00
N ASN A 143 23.80 -11.80 5.40
CA ASN A 143 24.22 -11.51 6.78
C ASN A 143 24.08 -10.01 7.12
N THR A 144 24.43 -9.13 6.19
CA THR A 144 24.28 -7.68 6.41
C THR A 144 22.83 -7.28 6.54
N GLN A 145 21.99 -7.67 5.58
CA GLN A 145 20.58 -7.29 5.60
C GLN A 145 19.80 -7.94 6.75
N ARG A 146 20.25 -9.10 7.23
CA ARG A 146 19.71 -9.70 8.46
C ARG A 146 19.81 -8.76 9.66
N GLU A 147 20.94 -8.12 9.85
CA GLU A 147 21.13 -7.16 10.97
C GLU A 147 20.32 -5.87 10.73
N VAL A 148 20.23 -5.40 9.48
CA VAL A 148 19.42 -4.21 9.13
C VAL A 148 17.92 -4.46 9.41
N VAL A 149 17.36 -5.57 8.93
CA VAL A 149 15.94 -5.92 9.13
C VAL A 149 15.63 -6.16 10.61
N LYS A 150 16.56 -6.78 11.36
CA LYS A 150 16.42 -6.94 12.82
C LYS A 150 16.36 -5.60 13.54
N GLU A 151 17.21 -4.66 13.17
CA GLU A 151 17.21 -3.33 13.77
C GLU A 151 15.94 -2.56 13.38
N GLU A 152 15.50 -2.68 12.14
CA GLU A 152 14.24 -2.09 11.70
C GLU A 152 13.05 -2.63 12.50
N LYS A 153 12.97 -3.95 12.74
CA LYS A 153 11.93 -4.53 13.58
C LYS A 153 11.96 -3.97 14.99
N ARG A 154 13.15 -3.86 15.59
CA ARG A 154 13.28 -3.23 16.92
C ARG A 154 12.75 -1.80 16.93
N MET A 155 13.13 -0.99 15.93
CA MET A 155 12.75 0.42 15.87
C MET A 155 11.27 0.63 15.54
N ARG A 156 10.72 -0.14 14.62
CA ARG A 156 9.36 0.08 14.10
C ARG A 156 8.28 -0.73 14.82
N VAL A 157 8.66 -1.83 15.46
CA VAL A 157 7.72 -2.75 16.12
C VAL A 157 8.03 -2.86 17.60
N ASP A 158 9.18 -3.46 17.96
CA ASP A 158 9.42 -3.91 19.34
C ASP A 158 9.55 -2.75 20.35
N ASN A 159 10.16 -1.62 19.94
CA ASN A 159 10.36 -0.44 20.81
C ASN A 159 9.30 0.65 20.64
N ARG A 160 8.31 0.43 19.78
CA ARG A 160 7.28 1.42 19.50
C ARG A 160 6.02 1.12 20.31
N PRO A 161 5.42 2.11 21.02
CA PRO A 161 4.11 1.92 21.63
C PRO A 161 3.09 1.41 20.62
N TYR A 162 2.34 0.38 20.98
CA TYR A 162 1.37 -0.31 20.12
C TYR A 162 1.98 -0.98 18.87
N GLY A 163 3.30 -1.19 18.82
CA GLY A 163 3.98 -1.71 17.64
C GLY A 163 3.53 -3.10 17.20
N HIS A 164 3.11 -3.95 18.14
CA HIS A 164 2.60 -5.30 17.88
C HIS A 164 1.10 -5.35 17.57
N LEU A 165 0.39 -4.23 17.64
CA LEU A 165 -1.07 -4.19 17.52
C LEU A 165 -1.59 -4.87 16.24
N MET A 166 -0.97 -4.60 15.10
CA MET A 166 -1.38 -5.20 13.83
C MET A 166 -1.05 -6.69 13.75
N GLU A 167 0.02 -7.13 14.39
CA GLU A 167 0.39 -8.54 14.50
C GLU A 167 -0.69 -9.32 15.25
N ASP A 168 -1.11 -8.83 16.42
CA ASP A 168 -2.15 -9.43 17.25
C ASP A 168 -3.50 -9.46 16.53
N VAL A 169 -3.86 -8.38 15.84
CA VAL A 169 -5.10 -8.30 15.05
C VAL A 169 -5.11 -9.34 13.94
N PHE A 170 -4.09 -9.37 13.11
CA PHE A 170 -4.06 -10.26 11.95
C PHE A 170 -3.96 -11.73 12.36
N LYS A 171 -3.25 -12.04 13.43
CA LYS A 171 -3.21 -13.37 14.04
C LYS A 171 -4.58 -13.89 14.48
N ASN A 172 -5.44 -13.00 14.98
CA ASN A 172 -6.79 -13.36 15.41
C ASN A 172 -7.80 -13.37 14.23
N LEU A 173 -7.62 -12.51 13.23
CA LEU A 173 -8.51 -12.47 12.06
C LEU A 173 -8.26 -13.61 11.08
N PHE A 174 -7.00 -14.06 10.95
CA PHE A 174 -6.59 -15.07 9.97
C PHE A 174 -5.94 -16.26 10.66
N THR A 175 -6.55 -17.43 10.53
CA THR A 175 -6.06 -18.67 11.17
C THR A 175 -5.44 -19.65 10.18
N LYS A 176 -5.82 -19.55 8.90
CA LYS A 176 -5.37 -20.41 7.79
C LYS A 176 -4.61 -19.62 6.73
N HIS A 177 -5.08 -18.41 6.46
CA HIS A 177 -4.53 -17.55 5.40
C HIS A 177 -3.18 -16.97 5.83
N PRO A 178 -2.19 -16.85 4.93
CA PRO A 178 -0.88 -16.28 5.23
C PRO A 178 -0.88 -14.81 5.67
N TYR A 179 -2.00 -14.11 5.60
CA TYR A 179 -2.13 -12.79 6.25
C TYR A 179 -2.00 -12.86 7.78
N HIS A 180 -1.96 -14.07 8.34
CA HIS A 180 -1.74 -14.34 9.75
C HIS A 180 -0.46 -13.69 10.30
N TRP A 181 0.61 -13.57 9.50
CA TRP A 181 1.87 -12.94 9.90
C TRP A 181 2.12 -11.61 9.21
N GLN A 182 2.96 -10.78 9.83
CA GLN A 182 3.33 -9.47 9.31
C GLN A 182 4.45 -9.58 8.28
N THR A 183 4.56 -8.56 7.41
CA THR A 183 5.55 -8.50 6.33
C THR A 183 6.98 -8.55 6.83
N ILE A 184 7.27 -7.96 8.01
CA ILE A 184 8.61 -7.97 8.60
C ILE A 184 9.04 -9.36 9.11
N GLY A 185 8.08 -10.27 9.30
CA GLY A 185 8.31 -11.64 9.68
C GLY A 185 8.81 -11.87 11.11
N SER A 186 9.15 -13.12 11.40
CA SER A 186 9.72 -13.56 12.67
C SER A 186 11.24 -13.44 12.66
N MET A 187 11.84 -12.91 13.73
CA MET A 187 13.29 -12.86 13.89
C MET A 187 13.92 -14.26 13.92
N ASP A 188 13.22 -15.24 14.48
CA ASP A 188 13.68 -16.63 14.50
C ASP A 188 13.75 -17.22 13.10
N ASP A 189 12.77 -16.94 12.24
CA ASP A 189 12.76 -17.38 10.85
C ASP A 189 13.91 -16.75 10.07
N ILE A 190 14.07 -15.42 10.17
CA ILE A 190 15.14 -14.69 9.49
C ILE A 190 16.52 -15.15 9.96
N ASN A 191 16.71 -15.45 11.26
CA ASN A 191 17.99 -15.90 11.81
C ASN A 191 18.40 -17.28 11.33
N ARG A 192 17.44 -18.22 11.23
CA ARG A 192 17.74 -19.61 10.83
C ARG A 192 17.77 -19.84 9.33
N ALA A 193 17.23 -18.89 8.54
CA ALA A 193 17.14 -19.01 7.10
C ALA A 193 18.52 -19.18 6.45
N LYS A 194 18.60 -20.14 5.51
CA LYS A 194 19.81 -20.48 4.78
C LYS A 194 19.88 -19.70 3.47
N LEU A 195 21.08 -19.49 2.98
CA LEU A 195 21.30 -18.82 1.68
C LEU A 195 20.51 -19.48 0.52
N SER A 196 20.45 -20.82 0.49
CA SER A 196 19.70 -21.55 -0.55
C SER A 196 18.21 -21.21 -0.54
N GLU A 197 17.61 -21.00 0.63
CA GLU A 197 16.18 -20.65 0.76
C GLU A 197 15.90 -19.25 0.19
N PHE A 198 16.82 -18.30 0.39
CA PHE A 198 16.75 -16.99 -0.27
C PHE A 198 16.87 -17.11 -1.78
N GLN A 199 17.84 -17.88 -2.27
CA GLN A 199 18.04 -18.07 -3.71
C GLN A 199 16.84 -18.76 -4.38
N ASP A 200 16.22 -19.73 -3.71
CA ASP A 200 15.04 -20.43 -4.21
C ASP A 200 13.81 -19.51 -4.23
N PHE A 201 13.63 -18.67 -3.21
CA PHE A 201 12.55 -17.68 -3.15
C PHE A 201 12.68 -16.66 -4.29
N PHE A 202 13.89 -16.13 -4.54
CA PHE A 202 14.14 -15.23 -5.65
C PHE A 202 13.77 -15.88 -7.00
N LYS A 203 14.34 -17.05 -7.29
CA LYS A 203 14.10 -17.78 -8.55
C LYS A 203 12.62 -18.08 -8.79
N LYS A 204 11.85 -18.25 -7.72
CA LYS A 204 10.44 -18.58 -7.81
C LYS A 204 9.59 -17.35 -8.10
N PHE A 205 9.87 -16.22 -7.48
CA PHE A 205 8.93 -15.10 -7.43
C PHE A 205 9.37 -13.83 -8.16
N TYR A 206 10.70 -13.56 -8.24
CA TYR A 206 11.23 -12.34 -8.86
C TYR A 206 11.56 -12.55 -10.33
N THR A 207 10.53 -12.79 -11.12
CA THR A 207 10.63 -13.15 -12.54
C THR A 207 9.77 -12.23 -13.39
N PRO A 208 10.09 -12.05 -14.70
CA PRO A 208 9.30 -11.20 -15.58
C PRO A 208 7.81 -11.53 -15.58
N GLY A 209 7.47 -12.83 -15.68
CA GLY A 209 6.07 -13.28 -15.72
C GLY A 209 5.28 -13.09 -14.40
N ASN A 210 5.93 -12.62 -13.34
CA ASN A 210 5.33 -12.27 -12.05
C ASN A 210 5.51 -10.78 -11.72
N ALA A 211 5.82 -9.93 -12.72
CA ALA A 211 6.13 -8.53 -12.53
C ALA A 211 5.37 -7.63 -13.48
N VAL A 212 5.17 -6.38 -13.07
CA VAL A 212 4.65 -5.28 -13.87
C VAL A 212 5.68 -4.17 -13.86
N LEU A 213 6.15 -3.77 -15.05
CA LEU A 213 6.98 -2.58 -15.26
C LEU A 213 6.07 -1.42 -15.62
N SER A 214 6.04 -0.37 -14.79
CA SER A 214 5.28 0.84 -15.08
C SER A 214 6.21 2.04 -15.22
N ILE A 215 6.07 2.81 -16.30
CA ILE A 215 6.86 4.00 -16.57
C ILE A 215 5.92 5.16 -16.87
N SER A 216 6.09 6.25 -16.12
CA SER A 216 5.26 7.45 -16.25
C SER A 216 6.14 8.69 -16.30
N GLY A 217 5.76 9.67 -17.10
CA GLY A 217 6.39 10.99 -17.18
C GLY A 217 6.81 11.41 -18.58
N ASP A 218 7.84 12.24 -18.66
CA ASP A 218 8.35 12.82 -19.92
C ASP A 218 9.15 11.76 -20.70
N LEU A 219 8.43 11.00 -21.51
CA LEU A 219 8.96 9.91 -22.32
C LEU A 219 8.29 9.91 -23.72
N ASN A 220 8.95 9.29 -24.69
CA ASN A 220 8.34 8.95 -25.98
C ASN A 220 8.04 7.46 -26.02
N ILE A 221 6.80 7.09 -26.31
CA ILE A 221 6.29 5.71 -26.24
C ILE A 221 7.13 4.75 -27.09
N ASP A 222 7.37 5.09 -28.38
CA ASP A 222 8.02 4.16 -29.32
C ASP A 222 9.49 3.91 -28.96
N SER A 223 10.24 4.97 -28.66
CA SER A 223 11.63 4.84 -28.22
C SER A 223 11.74 4.15 -26.87
N THR A 224 10.78 4.36 -25.96
CA THR A 224 10.75 3.67 -24.66
C THR A 224 10.46 2.18 -24.81
N LYS A 225 9.54 1.79 -25.71
CA LYS A 225 9.31 0.36 -26.05
C LYS A 225 10.57 -0.32 -26.56
N ALA A 226 11.31 0.33 -27.44
CA ALA A 226 12.58 -0.20 -27.96
C ALA A 226 13.62 -0.39 -26.84
N LEU A 227 13.74 0.56 -25.92
CA LEU A 227 14.62 0.47 -24.77
C LEU A 227 14.20 -0.68 -23.84
N ILE A 228 12.92 -0.79 -23.50
CA ILE A 228 12.39 -1.87 -22.66
C ILE A 228 12.69 -3.22 -23.28
N SER A 229 12.43 -3.40 -24.56
CA SER A 229 12.76 -4.64 -25.28
C SER A 229 14.24 -4.97 -25.20
N SER A 230 15.12 -3.96 -25.27
CA SER A 230 16.57 -4.16 -25.16
C SER A 230 17.04 -4.56 -23.76
N TYR A 231 16.49 -3.95 -22.70
CA TYR A 231 16.91 -4.19 -21.32
C TYR A 231 16.23 -5.42 -20.70
N PHE A 232 14.92 -5.59 -20.91
CA PHE A 232 14.13 -6.62 -20.25
C PHE A 232 13.84 -7.85 -21.13
N GLY A 233 13.88 -7.70 -22.46
CA GLY A 233 13.64 -8.82 -23.37
C GLY A 233 14.57 -10.02 -23.21
N PRO A 234 15.89 -9.81 -22.93
CA PRO A 234 16.81 -10.92 -22.69
C PRO A 234 16.60 -11.67 -21.36
N ILE A 235 15.81 -11.13 -20.43
CA ILE A 235 15.59 -11.78 -19.14
C ILE A 235 14.77 -13.04 -19.34
N ALA A 236 15.28 -14.16 -18.88
CA ALA A 236 14.60 -15.44 -19.01
C ALA A 236 13.28 -15.46 -18.23
N ASN A 237 12.24 -16.05 -18.82
CA ASN A 237 11.00 -16.29 -18.11
C ASN A 237 11.25 -17.28 -16.96
N GLY A 238 10.62 -17.02 -15.83
CA GLY A 238 10.67 -17.90 -14.65
C GLY A 238 9.52 -18.92 -14.62
N PRO A 239 9.42 -19.70 -13.55
CA PRO A 239 8.30 -20.59 -13.36
C PRO A 239 7.00 -19.78 -13.22
N LYS A 240 5.88 -20.37 -13.69
CA LYS A 240 4.57 -19.76 -13.46
C LYS A 240 4.29 -19.73 -11.97
N VAL A 241 4.13 -18.53 -11.41
CA VAL A 241 3.74 -18.35 -10.02
C VAL A 241 2.24 -18.67 -9.89
N VAL A 242 1.92 -19.51 -8.91
CA VAL A 242 0.53 -19.80 -8.53
C VAL A 242 0.29 -19.12 -7.20
N GLN A 243 -0.63 -18.18 -7.17
CA GLN A 243 -1.01 -17.49 -5.94
C GLN A 243 -1.77 -18.44 -5.00
N PRO A 244 -1.56 -18.35 -3.67
CA PRO A 244 -2.31 -19.15 -2.73
C PRO A 244 -3.80 -18.81 -2.80
N SER A 245 -4.66 -19.84 -2.81
CA SER A 245 -6.11 -19.68 -2.77
C SER A 245 -6.66 -20.35 -1.52
N ILE A 246 -6.50 -19.67 -0.40
CA ILE A 246 -6.84 -20.20 0.93
C ILE A 246 -8.09 -19.48 1.44
N LYS A 247 -9.10 -20.29 1.81
CA LYS A 247 -10.34 -19.76 2.40
C LYS A 247 -10.29 -19.85 3.93
N GLU A 248 -10.59 -18.73 4.54
CA GLU A 248 -10.78 -18.64 5.99
C GLU A 248 -12.18 -19.14 6.40
N ASP A 249 -12.26 -19.77 7.55
CA ASP A 249 -13.55 -20.09 8.15
C ASP A 249 -14.28 -18.81 8.62
N PRO A 250 -15.62 -18.78 8.60
CA PRO A 250 -16.37 -17.65 9.15
C PRO A 250 -16.06 -17.43 10.63
N ILE A 251 -15.89 -16.17 11.02
CA ILE A 251 -15.83 -15.79 12.44
C ILE A 251 -17.26 -15.77 12.97
N THR A 252 -17.62 -16.71 13.83
CA THR A 252 -19.00 -16.92 14.32
C THR A 252 -19.26 -16.36 15.71
N HIS A 253 -18.22 -15.92 16.41
CA HIS A 253 -18.30 -15.34 17.76
C HIS A 253 -17.25 -14.27 17.94
N GLN A 254 -17.47 -13.39 18.92
CA GLN A 254 -16.48 -12.38 19.30
C GLN A 254 -15.25 -13.05 19.93
N ILE A 255 -14.06 -12.64 19.47
CA ILE A 255 -12.78 -13.01 20.07
C ILE A 255 -12.32 -11.80 20.88
N ILE A 256 -11.99 -12.02 22.14
CA ILE A 256 -11.41 -10.99 23.03
C ILE A 256 -9.99 -11.43 23.33
N ASP A 257 -9.05 -10.56 22.99
CA ASP A 257 -7.63 -10.73 23.26
C ASP A 257 -7.09 -9.52 24.04
N THR A 258 -6.01 -9.72 24.80
CA THR A 258 -5.36 -8.66 25.57
C THR A 258 -3.86 -8.76 25.37
N ALA A 259 -3.30 -7.78 24.67
CA ALA A 259 -1.87 -7.63 24.50
C ALA A 259 -1.27 -6.71 25.58
N TYR A 260 -0.11 -7.09 26.10
CA TYR A 260 0.66 -6.29 27.04
C TYR A 260 1.96 -5.85 26.41
N ASP A 261 2.19 -4.55 26.43
CA ASP A 261 3.40 -3.93 25.94
C ASP A 261 3.99 -3.01 27.01
N ALA A 262 5.24 -3.23 27.40
CA ALA A 262 5.91 -2.42 28.41
C ALA A 262 6.12 -0.96 28.01
N ASN A 263 6.01 -0.64 26.72
CA ASN A 263 6.14 0.71 26.19
C ASN A 263 4.83 1.50 26.25
N ILE A 264 3.70 0.87 26.59
CA ILE A 264 2.37 1.48 26.63
C ILE A 264 2.08 2.01 28.03
N GLN A 265 1.75 3.30 28.12
CA GLN A 265 1.32 3.95 29.36
C GLN A 265 -0.22 4.12 29.44
N VAL A 266 -0.89 4.15 28.30
CA VAL A 266 -2.34 4.33 28.19
C VAL A 266 -2.91 3.15 27.41
N PRO A 267 -3.95 2.45 27.93
CA PRO A 267 -4.56 1.37 27.15
C PRO A 267 -5.17 1.89 25.85
N ALA A 268 -5.36 1.00 24.89
CA ALA A 268 -6.13 1.26 23.69
C ALA A 268 -7.20 0.17 23.51
N LEU A 269 -8.34 0.54 22.96
CA LEU A 269 -9.33 -0.39 22.45
C LEU A 269 -9.19 -0.47 20.94
N LEU A 270 -9.07 -1.68 20.41
CA LEU A 270 -9.16 -1.94 18.98
C LEU A 270 -10.23 -2.99 18.72
N THR A 271 -11.14 -2.69 17.81
CA THR A 271 -12.05 -3.67 17.23
C THR A 271 -11.65 -3.93 15.78
N ALA A 272 -11.73 -5.18 15.36
CA ALA A 272 -11.33 -5.60 14.03
C ALA A 272 -12.35 -6.57 13.43
N TYR A 273 -12.64 -6.38 12.15
CA TYR A 273 -13.58 -7.20 11.39
C TYR A 273 -12.90 -7.64 10.10
N ARG A 274 -12.92 -8.93 9.79
CA ARG A 274 -12.44 -9.41 8.50
C ARG A 274 -13.40 -8.96 7.40
N THR A 275 -12.85 -8.40 6.31
CA THR A 275 -13.61 -7.81 5.20
C THR A 275 -13.33 -8.53 3.89
N PRO A 276 -14.17 -8.36 2.86
CA PRO A 276 -13.90 -8.86 1.52
C PRO A 276 -12.64 -8.23 0.90
N ALA A 277 -12.20 -8.83 -0.21
CA ALA A 277 -11.07 -8.41 -1.03
C ALA A 277 -11.16 -6.94 -1.49
N GLU A 278 -10.01 -6.32 -1.74
CA GLU A 278 -9.90 -4.90 -2.13
C GLU A 278 -10.64 -4.55 -3.42
N ASN A 279 -10.77 -5.49 -4.37
CA ASN A 279 -11.48 -5.30 -5.61
C ASN A 279 -13.00 -5.47 -5.50
N SER A 280 -13.53 -5.72 -4.30
CA SER A 280 -14.97 -5.82 -4.05
C SER A 280 -15.64 -4.45 -3.98
N LYS A 281 -16.93 -4.39 -4.31
CA LYS A 281 -17.74 -3.17 -4.12
C LYS A 281 -17.81 -2.76 -2.64
N ASP A 282 -17.73 -3.72 -1.74
CA ASP A 282 -17.80 -3.50 -0.30
C ASP A 282 -16.55 -2.78 0.22
N ALA A 283 -15.38 -2.97 -0.39
CA ALA A 283 -14.16 -2.28 -0.01
C ALA A 283 -14.30 -0.75 -0.15
N VAL A 284 -14.95 -0.27 -1.22
CA VAL A 284 -15.25 1.16 -1.42
C VAL A 284 -16.24 1.67 -0.36
N ALA A 285 -17.30 0.90 -0.10
CA ALA A 285 -18.28 1.25 0.93
C ALA A 285 -17.63 1.34 2.33
N LEU A 286 -16.74 0.40 2.66
CA LEU A 286 -16.00 0.40 3.93
C LEU A 286 -15.05 1.60 4.05
N GLN A 287 -14.42 2.02 2.96
CA GLN A 287 -13.62 3.26 2.95
C GLN A 287 -14.49 4.49 3.23
N MET A 288 -15.67 4.58 2.65
CA MET A 288 -16.64 5.66 2.93
C MET A 288 -17.12 5.62 4.40
N ILE A 289 -17.36 4.42 4.95
CA ILE A 289 -17.73 4.26 6.37
C ILE A 289 -16.61 4.77 7.28
N SER A 290 -15.34 4.54 6.95
CA SER A 290 -14.22 5.10 7.72
C SER A 290 -14.26 6.63 7.76
N SER A 291 -14.55 7.27 6.64
CA SER A 291 -14.72 8.73 6.58
C SER A 291 -15.88 9.24 7.43
N ILE A 292 -16.98 8.49 7.49
CA ILE A 292 -18.15 8.83 8.34
C ILE A 292 -17.80 8.71 9.82
N LEU A 293 -17.15 7.62 10.20
CA LEU A 293 -16.89 7.29 11.60
C LEU A 293 -15.77 8.14 12.20
N SER A 294 -14.66 8.33 11.47
CA SER A 294 -13.48 9.01 12.02
C SER A 294 -12.74 9.94 11.05
N GLY A 295 -13.31 10.27 9.89
CA GLY A 295 -12.70 11.13 8.88
C GLY A 295 -12.70 12.62 9.26
N GLY A 296 -11.95 12.99 10.30
CA GLY A 296 -11.77 14.36 10.79
C GLY A 296 -12.76 14.76 11.90
N ALA A 297 -12.63 16.00 12.41
CA ALA A 297 -13.33 16.48 13.60
C ALA A 297 -14.87 16.47 13.51
N SER A 298 -15.44 16.50 12.32
CA SER A 298 -16.91 16.45 12.14
C SER A 298 -17.46 15.03 11.94
N SER A 299 -16.63 14.00 12.06
CA SER A 299 -17.03 12.60 11.99
C SER A 299 -17.74 12.13 13.25
N ARG A 300 -18.54 11.07 13.14
CA ARG A 300 -19.45 10.66 14.24
C ARG A 300 -18.73 10.30 15.53
N LEU A 301 -17.78 9.39 15.46
CA LEU A 301 -17.05 8.94 16.65
C LEU A 301 -16.15 10.03 17.22
N TYR A 302 -15.49 10.83 16.37
CA TYR A 302 -14.67 11.93 16.86
C TYR A 302 -15.50 12.94 17.63
N LYS A 303 -16.62 13.40 17.03
CA LYS A 303 -17.51 14.35 17.68
C LYS A 303 -18.09 13.80 18.98
N GLU A 304 -18.59 12.56 18.97
CA GLU A 304 -19.20 11.96 20.15
C GLU A 304 -18.19 11.73 21.28
N LEU A 305 -17.06 11.06 20.97
CA LEU A 305 -16.14 10.54 21.99
C LEU A 305 -15.06 11.53 22.38
N VAL A 306 -14.58 12.38 21.44
CA VAL A 306 -13.48 13.31 21.68
C VAL A 306 -14.02 14.69 22.06
N ASP A 307 -14.97 15.26 21.28
CA ASP A 307 -15.44 16.62 21.49
C ASP A 307 -16.54 16.72 22.60
N ASP A 308 -17.62 15.95 22.45
CA ASP A 308 -18.82 16.10 23.28
C ASP A 308 -18.65 15.37 24.63
N LYS A 309 -18.40 14.07 24.62
CA LYS A 309 -18.28 13.24 25.83
C LYS A 309 -16.92 13.31 26.50
N LYS A 310 -15.86 13.63 25.71
CA LYS A 310 -14.46 13.65 26.16
C LYS A 310 -14.01 12.34 26.80
N THR A 311 -14.53 11.23 26.31
CA THR A 311 -14.23 9.88 26.80
C THR A 311 -13.06 9.23 26.07
N ALA A 312 -12.66 9.78 24.92
CA ALA A 312 -11.46 9.35 24.21
C ALA A 312 -10.52 10.54 23.95
N LEU A 313 -9.22 10.27 23.91
CA LEU A 313 -8.19 11.21 23.45
C LEU A 313 -8.09 11.19 21.93
N GLU A 314 -8.28 10.00 21.36
CA GLU A 314 -8.18 9.77 19.91
C GLU A 314 -9.13 8.65 19.51
N VAL A 315 -9.65 8.75 18.31
CA VAL A 315 -10.43 7.71 17.64
C VAL A 315 -10.07 7.67 16.17
N ALA A 316 -9.88 6.47 15.63
CA ALA A 316 -9.59 6.24 14.22
C ALA A 316 -10.35 5.03 13.71
N SER A 317 -10.74 5.04 12.45
CA SER A 317 -11.24 3.85 11.75
C SER A 317 -10.70 3.83 10.33
N PHE A 318 -10.37 2.66 9.84
CA PHE A 318 -9.87 2.48 8.48
C PHE A 318 -10.11 1.07 7.97
N ASN A 319 -10.29 0.97 6.66
CA ASN A 319 -10.35 -0.28 5.94
C ASN A 319 -8.95 -0.63 5.41
N TYR A 320 -8.33 -1.66 5.98
CA TYR A 320 -7.07 -2.22 5.51
C TYR A 320 -7.39 -3.28 4.45
N ALA A 321 -7.56 -2.83 3.21
CA ALA A 321 -7.95 -3.68 2.09
C ALA A 321 -6.71 -4.36 1.48
N LEU A 322 -6.82 -5.67 1.23
CA LEU A 322 -5.80 -6.52 0.62
C LEU A 322 -6.42 -7.36 -0.50
N GLU A 323 -5.61 -8.07 -1.27
CA GLU A 323 -6.04 -8.77 -2.48
C GLU A 323 -7.08 -9.88 -2.21
N ASP A 324 -6.90 -10.70 -1.18
CA ASP A 324 -7.78 -11.84 -0.89
C ASP A 324 -8.85 -11.52 0.16
N TYR A 325 -8.51 -10.72 1.15
CA TYR A 325 -9.33 -10.27 2.27
C TYR A 325 -8.88 -8.88 2.71
N GLY A 326 -9.61 -8.30 3.63
CA GLY A 326 -9.19 -7.08 4.33
C GLY A 326 -9.50 -7.16 5.82
N ALA A 327 -9.18 -6.08 6.52
CA ALA A 327 -9.53 -5.86 7.91
C ALA A 327 -10.12 -4.45 8.08
N TYR A 328 -11.32 -4.34 8.61
CA TYR A 328 -11.87 -3.08 9.06
C TYR A 328 -11.56 -2.87 10.53
N LEU A 329 -10.91 -1.77 10.86
CA LEU A 329 -10.41 -1.50 12.20
C LEU A 329 -11.04 -0.23 12.77
N VAL A 330 -11.39 -0.25 14.06
CA VAL A 330 -11.80 0.93 14.83
C VAL A 330 -10.98 0.96 16.11
N LEU A 331 -10.21 2.04 16.29
CA LEU A 331 -9.31 2.26 17.42
C LEU A 331 -9.81 3.42 18.27
N ALA A 332 -9.71 3.32 19.59
CA ALA A 332 -9.78 4.47 20.47
C ALA A 332 -8.75 4.40 21.60
N ILE A 333 -8.21 5.55 21.96
CA ILE A 333 -7.40 5.77 23.16
C ILE A 333 -8.28 6.43 24.21
N PRO A 334 -8.55 5.80 25.36
CA PRO A 334 -9.43 6.36 26.38
C PRO A 334 -8.84 7.63 26.99
N ASN A 335 -9.70 8.54 27.41
CA ASN A 335 -9.31 9.71 28.21
C ASN A 335 -9.40 9.38 29.69
N GLY A 336 -8.27 9.44 30.39
CA GLY A 336 -8.20 9.16 31.82
C GLY A 336 -8.68 7.77 32.19
N ALA A 337 -9.62 7.67 33.12
CA ALA A 337 -10.16 6.41 33.63
C ALA A 337 -11.39 5.90 32.84
N THR A 338 -11.61 6.36 31.63
CA THR A 338 -12.75 5.91 30.81
C THR A 338 -12.68 4.40 30.59
N PRO A 339 -13.74 3.63 30.96
CA PRO A 339 -13.78 2.19 30.74
C PRO A 339 -13.76 1.84 29.24
N LEU A 340 -12.97 0.85 28.83
CA LEU A 340 -12.91 0.39 27.43
C LEU A 340 -14.27 -0.13 26.93
N ASP A 341 -15.07 -0.75 27.81
CA ASP A 341 -16.41 -1.22 27.46
C ASP A 341 -17.35 -0.08 27.02
N SER A 342 -17.19 1.12 27.59
CA SER A 342 -18.00 2.27 27.19
C SER A 342 -17.63 2.77 25.77
N LEU A 343 -16.37 2.65 25.39
CA LEU A 343 -15.91 2.96 24.03
C LEU A 343 -16.38 1.89 23.03
N LEU A 344 -16.30 0.61 23.41
CA LEU A 344 -16.83 -0.50 22.61
C LEU A 344 -18.33 -0.33 22.34
N GLN A 345 -19.09 0.02 23.37
CA GLN A 345 -20.54 0.26 23.25
C GLN A 345 -20.85 1.43 22.30
N ALA A 346 -20.02 2.48 22.31
CA ALA A 346 -20.17 3.59 21.36
C ALA A 346 -19.85 3.14 19.92
N PHE A 347 -18.82 2.31 19.71
CA PHE A 347 -18.53 1.73 18.40
C PHE A 347 -19.70 0.91 17.87
N ASP A 348 -20.20 -0.02 18.69
CA ASP A 348 -21.33 -0.89 18.32
C ASP A 348 -22.58 -0.07 17.98
N THR A 349 -22.86 1.00 18.75
CA THR A 349 -23.99 1.88 18.52
C THR A 349 -23.87 2.58 17.16
N ASN A 350 -22.72 3.19 16.86
CA ASN A 350 -22.49 3.89 15.60
C ASN A 350 -22.52 2.96 14.39
N ILE A 351 -21.93 1.76 14.51
CA ILE A 351 -21.98 0.73 13.47
C ILE A 351 -23.43 0.28 13.25
N LYS A 352 -24.18 0.05 14.32
CA LYS A 352 -25.58 -0.35 14.23
C LYS A 352 -26.45 0.71 13.56
N GLU A 353 -26.22 1.99 13.86
CA GLU A 353 -26.90 3.09 13.17
C GLU A 353 -26.64 3.10 11.67
N LEU A 354 -25.38 2.87 11.23
CA LEU A 354 -25.04 2.78 9.82
C LEU A 354 -25.67 1.56 9.12
N GLN A 355 -25.91 0.47 9.85
CA GLN A 355 -26.59 -0.72 9.33
C GLN A 355 -28.09 -0.53 9.15
N THR A 356 -28.71 0.36 9.93
CA THR A 356 -30.17 0.49 10.02
C THR A 356 -30.70 1.77 9.41
N ASN A 357 -29.91 2.82 9.33
CA ASN A 357 -30.32 4.14 8.86
C ASN A 357 -29.43 4.62 7.72
N LEU A 358 -30.03 5.26 6.73
CA LEU A 358 -29.28 5.96 5.71
C LEU A 358 -28.59 7.18 6.31
N ILE A 359 -27.41 7.51 5.81
CA ILE A 359 -26.73 8.74 6.16
C ILE A 359 -27.47 9.95 5.59
N SER A 360 -27.26 11.14 6.19
CA SER A 360 -27.84 12.37 5.68
C SER A 360 -27.26 12.73 4.30
N GLU A 361 -28.08 13.38 3.43
CA GLU A 361 -27.60 13.90 2.15
C GLU A 361 -26.36 14.79 2.31
N LYS A 362 -26.32 15.59 3.38
CA LYS A 362 -25.18 16.45 3.69
C LYS A 362 -23.90 15.64 3.95
N ASP A 363 -24.00 14.55 4.73
CA ASP A 363 -22.84 13.68 5.01
C ASP A 363 -22.42 12.93 3.75
N TYR A 364 -23.36 12.46 2.95
CA TYR A 364 -23.09 11.82 1.69
C TYR A 364 -22.32 12.73 0.72
N GLN A 365 -22.78 13.97 0.50
CA GLN A 365 -22.11 14.94 -0.35
C GLN A 365 -20.72 15.31 0.17
N LYS A 366 -20.56 15.46 1.49
CA LYS A 366 -19.26 15.71 2.11
C LYS A 366 -18.26 14.60 1.78
N ILE A 367 -18.67 13.34 1.92
CA ILE A 367 -17.80 12.18 1.69
C ILE A 367 -17.46 12.03 0.21
N LEU A 368 -18.44 12.25 -0.67
CA LEU A 368 -18.25 12.23 -2.10
C LEU A 368 -17.23 13.29 -2.53
N ASN A 369 -17.39 14.54 -2.08
CA ASN A 369 -16.45 15.62 -2.37
C ASN A 369 -15.04 15.31 -1.83
N GLN A 370 -14.92 14.68 -0.67
CA GLN A 370 -13.64 14.27 -0.11
C GLN A 370 -12.98 13.16 -0.94
N ALA A 371 -13.76 12.16 -1.36
CA ALA A 371 -13.27 11.08 -2.22
C ALA A 371 -12.83 11.61 -3.61
N GLU A 372 -13.58 12.55 -4.19
CA GLU A 372 -13.21 13.22 -5.43
C GLU A 372 -11.94 14.06 -5.28
N MET A 373 -11.79 14.77 -4.18
CA MET A 373 -10.58 15.54 -3.86
C MET A 373 -9.37 14.60 -3.70
N ASP A 374 -9.51 13.51 -2.95
CA ASP A 374 -8.45 12.52 -2.74
C ASP A 374 -8.02 11.88 -4.06
N LEU A 375 -8.99 11.55 -4.92
CA LEU A 375 -8.72 11.01 -6.25
C LEU A 375 -7.98 12.03 -7.12
N SER A 376 -8.44 13.30 -7.12
CA SER A 376 -7.82 14.36 -7.91
C SER A 376 -6.39 14.67 -7.44
N THR A 377 -6.13 14.66 -6.13
CA THR A 377 -4.79 14.88 -5.58
C THR A 377 -3.83 13.72 -5.86
N ARG A 378 -4.32 12.49 -5.89
CA ARG A 378 -3.51 11.31 -6.30
C ARG A 378 -3.20 11.30 -7.80
N ALA A 379 -4.04 11.92 -8.61
CA ALA A 379 -3.87 12.00 -10.06
C ALA A 379 -3.04 13.24 -10.51
N ILE A 380 -2.58 14.08 -9.59
CA ILE A 380 -1.67 15.18 -9.92
C ILE A 380 -0.29 14.57 -10.19
N PRO A 381 0.31 14.79 -11.38
CA PRO A 381 1.67 14.36 -11.67
C PRO A 381 2.65 15.01 -10.67
N VAL A 382 3.61 14.24 -10.19
CA VAL A 382 4.66 14.71 -9.28
C VAL A 382 5.67 15.55 -10.05
#